data_f95ba354ef65efa37033e1541bb74a28
#
_entry.id   f95ba354ef65efa37033e1541bb74a28
#
_cell.length_a   1.000
_cell.length_b   1.000
_cell.length_c   1.000
_cell.angle_alpha   90.00
_cell.angle_beta   90.00
_cell.angle_gamma   90.00
#
_symmetry.space_group_name_H-M   'P 1'
#
loop_
_entity.id
_entity.type
_entity.pdbx_description
1 polymer ?
#
loop_
_entity_poly.entity_id
_entity_poly.type
_entity_poly.pdbx_seq_one_letter_code
_entity_poly.pdbx_strand_id
1 'polypeptide(L)'
;VPPIPGLGFPGLSIDLGSAVNETGNCVVDELGNENVQSGRAMLLWHASPEIDVTLSADVTHQHQKGPADKYVRYYRPGTPEAGLSEFWNFAVGVPIFGVAWDDRFLTDSPYTNYNRYVDPVSGRTFPNVNDVDEYGIAGAVEWQISPELNIKSITAYREFKNSFGRTSSGSPIPLDLTWDVTRHDQLTQEFQFTGRAFDRLDWTAGFFYYTADDSNYQSGSLFPGVIYQQDSHDTQDATNWAVFVHGVYDITDQLALTAGIRYTDDEKNAYISRHNFDGTDRLPVPGFTTQTSPGLVPIAETNWSPTVGLDYQVNDNLLLFAFYSTGFRGGGFSPRPANGLQLANFLSENLDNYEGGFKSEWFEHRLRLNTNVFFSIYSDQQVFRGDLPDASGAQWFHQINSGESEYWGVEVEAQANPIENLMIDSTLGYIHHELTDPGFSGQCVEFANGDPCYSTRTPEFTFAIGGSYEFNLGDRGTLTPRIDARYQSKIYFLPYTADLGNNVASNPIEGVQEGYTVVNGRITWVSPSTDWDVQLYAVNLTDKVYFNGKLPLIGIGLGREQGNVAPPREFGVTVTRHF
;
A
#
# COMPACT_ATOMS: atom_id res chain seq x y z
N VAL A 1 43.16 -17.83 -4.80
CA VAL A 1 42.60 -17.51 -6.11
C VAL A 1 43.36 -16.29 -6.63
N PRO A 2 43.95 -16.31 -7.84
CA PRO A 2 44.69 -15.16 -8.33
C PRO A 2 43.70 -13.98 -8.57
N PRO A 3 44.11 -12.72 -8.32
CA PRO A 3 43.28 -11.56 -8.57
C PRO A 3 42.95 -11.45 -10.06
N ILE A 4 41.69 -11.17 -10.37
CA ILE A 4 41.27 -10.92 -11.75
C ILE A 4 41.93 -9.60 -12.19
N PRO A 5 42.76 -9.58 -13.27
CA PRO A 5 43.34 -8.32 -13.74
C PRO A 5 42.27 -7.36 -14.24
N GLY A 6 42.16 -6.22 -13.62
CA GLY A 6 41.20 -5.15 -13.98
C GLY A 6 40.16 -4.79 -12.93
N LEU A 7 39.93 -5.63 -11.93
CA LEU A 7 39.12 -5.31 -10.74
C LEU A 7 40.07 -5.10 -9.55
N GLY A 8 40.85 -4.06 -9.60
CA GLY A 8 41.74 -3.68 -8.50
C GLY A 8 40.96 -2.98 -7.40
N PHE A 9 40.57 -3.69 -6.36
CA PHE A 9 40.20 -3.07 -5.10
C PHE A 9 41.46 -2.91 -4.26
N PRO A 10 42.04 -1.70 -4.11
CA PRO A 10 43.22 -1.50 -3.29
C PRO A 10 42.84 -1.71 -1.82
N GLY A 11 43.35 -2.79 -1.24
CA GLY A 11 43.57 -2.89 0.20
C GLY A 11 42.40 -2.69 1.13
N LEU A 12 41.23 -3.22 0.81
CA LEU A 12 40.08 -3.16 1.72
C LEU A 12 40.23 -4.24 2.80
N SER A 13 40.93 -3.93 3.91
CA SER A 13 40.76 -4.68 5.15
C SER A 13 39.45 -4.23 5.77
N ILE A 14 38.36 -4.92 5.48
CA ILE A 14 37.11 -4.70 6.23
C ILE A 14 37.34 -5.34 7.59
N ASP A 15 37.49 -4.50 8.60
CA ASP A 15 37.27 -4.89 9.97
C ASP A 15 35.79 -5.31 10.06
N LEU A 16 35.55 -6.63 10.06
CA LEU A 16 34.25 -7.22 10.34
C LEU A 16 33.84 -6.93 11.79
N GLY A 17 34.37 -5.81 12.32
CA GLY A 17 34.29 -5.26 13.66
C GLY A 17 33.49 -6.18 14.53
N SER A 18 34.09 -6.73 15.55
CA SER A 18 33.51 -7.63 16.52
C SER A 18 32.10 -7.21 16.96
N ALA A 19 31.11 -7.46 16.11
CA ALA A 19 29.70 -7.46 16.54
C ALA A 19 29.39 -8.74 17.34
N VAL A 20 30.39 -9.26 18.03
CA VAL A 20 30.20 -10.29 19.04
C VAL A 20 29.84 -9.54 20.30
N ASN A 21 28.54 -9.50 20.58
CA ASN A 21 28.06 -9.05 21.86
C ASN A 21 28.64 -9.99 22.94
N GLU A 22 29.56 -9.48 23.76
CA GLU A 22 30.23 -10.23 24.82
C GLU A 22 29.27 -10.77 25.91
N THR A 23 27.99 -10.37 25.86
CA THR A 23 26.95 -10.80 26.84
C THR A 23 26.27 -12.12 26.46
N GLY A 24 26.63 -12.77 25.35
CA GLY A 24 26.01 -14.02 24.89
C GLY A 24 24.60 -13.87 24.28
N ASN A 25 24.06 -12.64 24.24
CA ASN A 25 22.84 -12.31 23.53
C ASN A 25 23.20 -11.60 22.22
N CYS A 26 22.96 -12.26 21.08
CA CYS A 26 23.28 -11.74 19.75
C CYS A 26 22.26 -10.71 19.23
N VAL A 27 21.26 -10.32 20.00
CA VAL A 27 20.29 -9.29 19.60
C VAL A 27 20.96 -7.93 19.72
N VAL A 28 21.09 -7.23 18.62
CA VAL A 28 21.73 -5.91 18.52
C VAL A 28 20.72 -4.77 18.35
N ASP A 29 19.54 -5.06 17.79
CA ASP A 29 18.45 -4.08 17.59
C ASP A 29 17.13 -4.81 17.35
N GLU A 30 16.05 -4.06 17.26
CA GLU A 30 14.70 -4.53 16.98
C GLU A 30 14.22 -3.96 15.64
N LEU A 31 13.28 -4.65 14.99
CA LEU A 31 12.61 -4.22 13.76
C LEU A 31 11.11 -4.20 13.98
N GLY A 32 10.42 -3.29 13.27
CA GLY A 32 8.95 -3.25 13.28
C GLY A 32 8.34 -2.83 14.61
N ASN A 33 9.08 -2.07 15.44
CA ASN A 33 8.53 -1.47 16.67
C ASN A 33 7.52 -0.38 16.33
N GLU A 34 6.63 -0.08 17.25
CA GLU A 34 5.66 1.02 17.14
C GLU A 34 6.00 2.13 18.13
N ASN A 35 6.12 3.36 17.63
CA ASN A 35 6.28 4.57 18.41
C ASN A 35 5.65 5.73 17.65
N VAL A 36 4.38 6.01 17.92
CA VAL A 36 3.60 7.04 17.25
C VAL A 36 3.01 7.98 18.29
N GLN A 37 3.15 9.27 18.06
CA GLN A 37 2.54 10.33 18.84
C GLN A 37 1.73 11.21 17.89
N SER A 38 0.46 11.41 18.18
CA SER A 38 -0.41 12.26 17.38
C SER A 38 -1.32 13.11 18.24
N GLY A 39 -1.67 14.27 17.69
CA GLY A 39 -2.61 15.19 18.29
C GLY A 39 -3.45 15.87 17.23
N ARG A 40 -4.73 16.12 17.56
CA ARG A 40 -5.65 16.87 16.71
C ARG A 40 -6.45 17.85 17.55
N ALA A 41 -6.60 19.07 17.06
CA ALA A 41 -7.48 20.09 17.61
C ALA A 41 -8.51 20.50 16.56
N MET A 42 -9.75 20.70 17.01
CA MET A 42 -10.83 21.21 16.17
C MET A 42 -11.57 22.32 16.91
N LEU A 43 -11.91 23.36 16.18
CA LEU A 43 -12.74 24.48 16.65
C LEU A 43 -13.94 24.61 15.71
N LEU A 44 -15.13 24.48 16.25
CA LEU A 44 -16.36 24.83 15.56
C LEU A 44 -16.85 26.20 16.11
N TRP A 45 -17.03 27.14 15.20
CA TRP A 45 -17.52 28.47 15.50
C TRP A 45 -18.79 28.75 14.72
N HIS A 46 -19.90 28.90 15.44
CA HIS A 46 -21.19 29.39 14.91
C HIS A 46 -21.11 30.91 14.77
N ALA A 47 -20.65 31.39 13.60
CA ALA A 47 -20.45 32.82 13.35
C ALA A 47 -21.77 33.58 13.24
N SER A 48 -22.81 32.92 12.72
CA SER A 48 -24.21 33.34 12.73
C SER A 48 -25.12 32.10 12.71
N PRO A 49 -26.46 32.24 12.78
CA PRO A 49 -27.36 31.10 12.60
C PRO A 49 -27.19 30.37 11.24
N GLU A 50 -26.65 31.07 10.25
CA GLU A 50 -26.50 30.59 8.88
C GLU A 50 -25.05 30.21 8.53
N ILE A 51 -24.07 30.57 9.38
CA ILE A 51 -22.65 30.41 9.06
C ILE A 51 -21.91 29.63 10.15
N ASP A 52 -21.41 28.47 9.77
CA ASP A 52 -20.52 27.65 10.57
C ASP A 52 -19.09 27.67 10.01
N VAL A 53 -18.12 27.85 10.90
CA VAL A 53 -16.71 27.79 10.57
C VAL A 53 -16.05 26.69 11.39
N THR A 54 -15.47 25.72 10.71
CA THR A 54 -14.68 24.66 11.33
C THR A 54 -13.22 24.87 11.00
N LEU A 55 -12.37 24.95 12.03
CA LEU A 55 -10.92 24.95 11.88
C LEU A 55 -10.38 23.66 12.51
N SER A 56 -9.47 23.01 11.84
CA SER A 56 -8.77 21.84 12.37
C SER A 56 -7.27 21.92 12.13
N ALA A 57 -6.51 21.39 13.07
CA ALA A 57 -5.07 21.19 12.93
C ALA A 57 -4.70 19.82 13.52
N ASP A 58 -3.81 19.13 12.86
CA ASP A 58 -3.28 17.84 13.31
C ASP A 58 -1.76 17.78 13.15
N VAL A 59 -1.14 16.94 13.99
CA VAL A 59 0.28 16.64 13.97
C VAL A 59 0.47 15.17 14.29
N THR A 60 1.38 14.53 13.56
CA THR A 60 1.81 13.15 13.83
C THR A 60 3.33 13.08 13.77
N HIS A 61 3.91 12.48 14.80
CA HIS A 61 5.31 12.09 14.83
C HIS A 61 5.39 10.57 15.01
N GLN A 62 6.02 9.92 14.07
CA GLN A 62 6.34 8.50 14.14
C GLN A 62 7.86 8.37 14.15
N HIS A 63 8.39 7.63 15.10
CA HIS A 63 9.81 7.30 15.17
C HIS A 63 9.96 5.79 15.38
N GLN A 64 10.23 5.07 14.32
CA GLN A 64 10.25 3.62 14.27
C GLN A 64 11.51 3.10 13.61
N LYS A 65 11.78 1.83 13.83
CA LYS A 65 12.80 1.09 13.07
C LYS A 65 12.21 0.61 11.75
N GLY A 66 13.08 0.21 10.83
CA GLY A 66 12.68 -0.40 9.58
C GLY A 66 11.77 -1.61 9.74
N PRO A 67 11.11 -2.06 8.68
CA PRO A 67 10.13 -3.14 8.72
C PRO A 67 10.76 -4.46 9.18
N ALA A 68 9.93 -5.34 9.76
CA ALA A 68 10.31 -6.68 10.21
C ALA A 68 10.53 -7.63 9.01
N ASP A 69 11.44 -7.27 8.13
CA ASP A 69 11.79 -8.06 6.97
C ASP A 69 12.64 -9.26 7.37
N LYS A 70 12.30 -10.40 6.83
CA LYS A 70 13.01 -11.66 7.06
C LYS A 70 13.40 -12.30 5.74
N TYR A 71 14.54 -12.97 5.76
CA TYR A 71 14.96 -13.85 4.70
C TYR A 71 14.17 -15.16 4.79
N VAL A 72 13.44 -15.50 3.73
CA VAL A 72 12.52 -16.66 3.73
C VAL A 72 13.11 -17.83 2.97
N ARG A 73 13.83 -17.53 1.89
CA ARG A 73 14.41 -18.54 1.00
C ARG A 73 15.67 -18.02 0.34
N TYR A 74 16.58 -18.94 0.11
CA TYR A 74 17.81 -18.73 -0.65
C TYR A 74 18.02 -19.90 -1.63
N TYR A 75 18.47 -19.60 -2.82
CA TYR A 75 18.83 -20.60 -3.82
C TYR A 75 20.30 -20.95 -3.72
N ARG A 76 20.59 -22.24 -3.76
CA ARG A 76 21.95 -22.74 -3.62
C ARG A 76 22.80 -22.35 -4.82
N PRO A 77 24.10 -22.03 -4.61
CA PRO A 77 25.05 -21.84 -5.68
C PRO A 77 25.07 -23.04 -6.67
N GLY A 78 25.17 -22.73 -7.95
CA GLY A 78 25.17 -23.74 -9.02
C GLY A 78 23.78 -24.08 -9.56
N THR A 79 22.73 -23.41 -9.08
CA THR A 79 21.39 -23.48 -9.68
C THR A 79 21.13 -22.26 -10.57
N PRO A 80 20.31 -22.38 -11.64
CA PRO A 80 20.00 -21.25 -12.51
C PRO A 80 19.40 -20.04 -11.75
N GLU A 81 18.70 -20.32 -10.66
CA GLU A 81 18.02 -19.36 -9.80
C GLU A 81 18.99 -18.51 -8.95
N ALA A 82 20.22 -18.97 -8.77
CA ALA A 82 21.24 -18.25 -8.00
C ALA A 82 21.73 -16.97 -8.70
N GLY A 83 21.80 -16.98 -10.04
CA GLY A 83 22.03 -15.81 -10.88
C GLY A 83 23.13 -14.86 -10.40
N LEU A 84 22.77 -13.60 -10.23
CA LEU A 84 23.69 -12.53 -9.79
C LEU A 84 24.26 -12.76 -8.39
N SER A 85 23.58 -13.48 -7.51
CA SER A 85 24.09 -13.79 -6.17
C SER A 85 25.33 -14.68 -6.24
N GLU A 86 25.36 -15.64 -7.16
CA GLU A 86 26.55 -16.50 -7.36
C GLU A 86 27.72 -15.70 -7.92
N PHE A 87 27.46 -14.85 -8.91
CA PHE A 87 28.49 -13.95 -9.46
C PHE A 87 29.02 -13.01 -8.37
N TRP A 88 28.17 -12.42 -7.57
CA TRP A 88 28.57 -11.53 -6.48
C TRP A 88 29.39 -12.28 -5.42
N ASN A 89 28.99 -13.48 -5.02
CA ASN A 89 29.78 -14.32 -4.11
C ASN A 89 31.18 -14.58 -4.64
N PHE A 90 31.32 -14.87 -5.93
CA PHE A 90 32.61 -15.08 -6.57
C PHE A 90 33.45 -13.79 -6.64
N ALA A 91 32.86 -12.69 -7.07
CA ALA A 91 33.58 -11.45 -7.35
C ALA A 91 33.87 -10.60 -6.10
N VAL A 92 32.99 -10.61 -5.11
CA VAL A 92 33.01 -9.70 -3.96
C VAL A 92 32.83 -10.46 -2.64
N GLY A 93 31.78 -11.26 -2.48
CA GLY A 93 31.39 -11.85 -1.21
C GLY A 93 32.51 -12.66 -0.55
N VAL A 94 32.94 -13.73 -1.21
CA VAL A 94 34.01 -14.59 -0.68
C VAL A 94 35.37 -13.88 -0.61
N PRO A 95 35.81 -13.10 -1.63
CA PRO A 95 37.08 -12.37 -1.54
C PRO A 95 37.13 -11.36 -0.38
N ILE A 96 36.04 -10.68 -0.08
CA ILE A 96 36.00 -9.61 0.94
C ILE A 96 35.66 -10.16 2.33
N PHE A 97 34.63 -11.00 2.44
CA PHE A 97 34.12 -11.47 3.73
C PHE A 97 34.66 -12.84 4.15
N GLY A 98 35.36 -13.55 3.26
CA GLY A 98 35.87 -14.91 3.53
C GLY A 98 34.78 -15.98 3.58
N VAL A 99 33.50 -15.61 3.40
CA VAL A 99 32.38 -16.54 3.39
C VAL A 99 31.39 -16.14 2.29
N ALA A 100 30.70 -17.15 1.73
CA ALA A 100 29.64 -16.91 0.79
C ALA A 100 28.38 -16.42 1.51
N TRP A 101 27.60 -15.61 0.83
CA TRP A 101 26.24 -15.30 1.21
C TRP A 101 25.36 -16.46 0.71
N ASP A 102 24.75 -17.21 1.63
CA ASP A 102 23.99 -18.43 1.37
C ASP A 102 22.96 -18.75 2.47
N ASP A 103 22.33 -19.92 2.41
CA ASP A 103 21.26 -20.39 3.29
C ASP A 103 21.64 -20.54 4.78
N ARG A 104 22.92 -20.45 5.14
CA ARG A 104 23.37 -20.44 6.56
C ARG A 104 22.85 -19.22 7.33
N PHE A 105 22.42 -18.17 6.62
CA PHE A 105 21.86 -16.98 7.23
C PHE A 105 20.34 -17.02 7.40
N LEU A 106 19.68 -18.12 7.01
CA LEU A 106 18.29 -18.36 7.34
C LEU A 106 18.16 -18.69 8.82
N THR A 107 17.36 -17.94 9.53
CA THR A 107 17.09 -18.16 10.95
C THR A 107 15.89 -19.07 11.14
N ASP A 108 15.91 -19.93 12.16
CA ASP A 108 14.79 -20.84 12.48
C ASP A 108 13.53 -20.07 12.95
N SER A 109 13.74 -18.98 13.70
CA SER A 109 12.63 -18.14 14.18
C SER A 109 12.09 -17.25 13.06
N PRO A 110 10.77 -17.13 12.88
CA PRO A 110 10.18 -16.17 11.95
C PRO A 110 10.42 -14.71 12.35
N TYR A 111 10.76 -14.45 13.61
CA TYR A 111 10.91 -13.11 14.19
C TYR A 111 12.37 -12.72 14.45
N THR A 112 13.33 -13.41 13.87
CA THR A 112 14.75 -13.06 13.97
C THR A 112 15.37 -12.97 12.58
N ASN A 113 16.29 -12.03 12.41
CA ASN A 113 16.99 -11.79 11.16
C ASN A 113 18.40 -11.29 11.42
N TYR A 114 19.29 -11.44 10.46
CA TYR A 114 20.58 -10.79 10.44
C TYR A 114 20.49 -9.52 9.62
N ASN A 115 20.98 -8.41 10.14
CA ASN A 115 21.04 -7.15 9.41
C ASN A 115 22.37 -6.44 9.64
N ARG A 116 22.86 -5.78 8.60
CA ARG A 116 24.01 -4.89 8.66
C ARG A 116 23.74 -3.68 7.78
N TYR A 117 23.95 -2.51 8.31
CA TYR A 117 23.63 -1.24 7.68
C TYR A 117 24.85 -0.47 7.17
N VAL A 118 25.97 -1.14 6.95
CA VAL A 118 27.20 -0.53 6.42
C VAL A 118 27.52 -1.15 5.07
N ASP A 119 27.62 -0.31 4.04
CA ASP A 119 28.07 -0.74 2.72
C ASP A 119 29.53 -1.19 2.80
N PRO A 120 29.84 -2.43 2.40
CA PRO A 120 31.15 -3.01 2.60
C PRO A 120 32.22 -2.44 1.65
N VAL A 121 31.82 -1.76 0.57
CA VAL A 121 32.73 -1.22 -0.45
C VAL A 121 33.02 0.24 -0.19
N SER A 122 31.98 1.05 0.03
CA SER A 122 32.13 2.49 0.28
C SER A 122 32.36 2.84 1.75
N GLY A 123 32.02 1.94 2.69
CA GLY A 123 32.01 2.22 4.12
C GLY A 123 30.86 3.11 4.58
N ARG A 124 29.93 3.51 3.69
CA ARG A 124 28.78 4.35 4.03
C ARG A 124 27.82 3.60 4.94
N THR A 125 27.36 4.27 6.01
CA THR A 125 26.35 3.74 6.93
C THR A 125 24.97 4.23 6.51
N PHE A 126 24.01 3.32 6.52
CA PHE A 126 22.59 3.57 6.25
C PHE A 126 21.81 3.53 7.56
N PRO A 127 20.80 4.36 7.76
CA PRO A 127 20.00 4.32 8.97
C PRO A 127 19.02 3.14 8.97
N ASN A 128 18.70 2.64 10.17
CA ASN A 128 17.58 1.72 10.40
C ASN A 128 16.42 2.52 10.98
N VAL A 129 15.62 3.14 10.14
CA VAL A 129 14.57 4.08 10.55
C VAL A 129 13.32 3.95 9.65
N ASN A 130 12.20 4.31 10.23
CA ASN A 130 10.95 4.60 9.52
C ASN A 130 10.27 5.76 10.28
N ASP A 131 10.77 6.96 10.04
CA ASP A 131 10.32 8.17 10.71
C ASP A 131 9.35 8.93 9.81
N VAL A 132 8.24 9.39 10.40
CA VAL A 132 7.25 10.24 9.72
C VAL A 132 6.95 11.45 10.58
N ASP A 133 7.08 12.63 9.99
CA ASP A 133 6.57 13.89 10.53
C ASP A 133 5.46 14.39 9.61
N GLU A 134 4.27 14.61 10.13
CA GLU A 134 3.12 15.07 9.37
C GLU A 134 2.41 16.22 10.10
N TYR A 135 2.03 17.25 9.33
CA TYR A 135 1.29 18.42 9.81
C TYR A 135 0.14 18.73 8.85
N GLY A 136 -1.01 18.99 9.42
CA GLY A 136 -2.19 19.38 8.65
C GLY A 136 -2.93 20.55 9.29
N ILE A 137 -3.42 21.48 8.45
CA ILE A 137 -4.38 22.49 8.84
C ILE A 137 -5.50 22.52 7.80
N ALA A 138 -6.74 22.66 8.26
CA ALA A 138 -7.89 22.80 7.37
C ALA A 138 -8.91 23.78 7.96
N GLY A 139 -9.53 24.54 7.07
CA GLY A 139 -10.64 25.42 7.35
C GLY A 139 -11.82 25.08 6.46
N ALA A 140 -13.01 24.93 7.04
CA ALA A 140 -14.27 24.82 6.31
C ALA A 140 -15.22 25.92 6.74
N VAL A 141 -15.81 26.60 5.76
CA VAL A 141 -16.89 27.57 5.96
C VAL A 141 -18.13 27.00 5.29
N GLU A 142 -19.17 26.84 6.07
CA GLU A 142 -20.48 26.38 5.60
C GLU A 142 -21.48 27.49 5.79
N TRP A 143 -22.16 27.88 4.71
CA TRP A 143 -23.10 28.98 4.68
C TRP A 143 -24.44 28.55 4.09
N GLN A 144 -25.44 28.49 4.95
CA GLN A 144 -26.82 28.24 4.60
C GLN A 144 -27.42 29.54 4.01
N ILE A 145 -27.43 29.66 2.69
CA ILE A 145 -27.95 30.87 2.00
C ILE A 145 -29.47 30.94 2.08
N SER A 146 -30.13 29.81 1.91
CA SER A 146 -31.56 29.61 2.04
C SER A 146 -31.85 28.19 2.56
N PRO A 147 -33.08 27.85 2.92
CA PRO A 147 -33.45 26.49 3.30
C PRO A 147 -33.11 25.45 2.23
N GLU A 148 -33.04 25.86 0.96
CA GLU A 148 -32.83 25.01 -0.18
C GLU A 148 -31.40 25.09 -0.75
N LEU A 149 -30.52 25.97 -0.23
CA LEU A 149 -29.19 26.19 -0.78
C LEU A 149 -28.14 26.37 0.32
N ASN A 150 -27.14 25.49 0.31
CA ASN A 150 -25.97 25.59 1.16
C ASN A 150 -24.69 25.69 0.29
N ILE A 151 -23.76 26.54 0.72
CA ILE A 151 -22.41 26.66 0.12
C ILE A 151 -21.39 26.24 1.16
N LYS A 152 -20.45 25.38 0.76
CA LYS A 152 -19.32 24.99 1.59
C LYS A 152 -18.00 25.26 0.86
N SER A 153 -17.09 25.94 1.55
CA SER A 153 -15.71 26.16 1.12
C SER A 153 -14.78 25.39 2.04
N ILE A 154 -13.90 24.58 1.47
CA ILE A 154 -12.93 23.78 2.23
C ILE A 154 -11.54 24.11 1.69
N THR A 155 -10.66 24.62 2.56
CA THR A 155 -9.24 24.85 2.25
C THR A 155 -8.41 23.99 3.17
N ALA A 156 -7.47 23.22 2.63
CA ALA A 156 -6.56 22.43 3.46
C ALA A 156 -5.14 22.50 2.94
N TYR A 157 -4.19 22.57 3.87
CA TYR A 157 -2.78 22.43 3.62
C TYR A 157 -2.23 21.26 4.45
N ARG A 158 -1.36 20.45 3.82
CA ARG A 158 -0.69 19.33 4.49
C ARG A 158 0.75 19.24 4.04
N GLU A 159 1.63 19.00 5.01
CA GLU A 159 3.03 18.71 4.79
C GLU A 159 3.38 17.37 5.45
N PHE A 160 4.17 16.56 4.75
CA PHE A 160 4.70 15.35 5.34
C PHE A 160 6.16 15.14 4.95
N LYS A 161 6.93 14.59 5.88
CA LYS A 161 8.30 14.14 5.67
C LYS A 161 8.43 12.71 6.17
N ASN A 162 8.96 11.84 5.32
CA ASN A 162 9.30 10.47 5.68
C ASN A 162 10.81 10.25 5.55
N SER A 163 11.41 9.55 6.50
CA SER A 163 12.77 9.02 6.40
C SER A 163 12.72 7.51 6.59
N PHE A 164 13.01 6.76 5.55
CA PHE A 164 12.89 5.32 5.52
C PHE A 164 14.22 4.68 5.16
N GLY A 165 14.79 3.90 6.09
CA GLY A 165 16.06 3.20 5.88
C GLY A 165 15.92 1.71 6.16
N ARG A 166 16.44 0.88 5.26
CA ARG A 166 16.39 -0.56 5.41
C ARG A 166 17.54 -1.30 4.74
N THR A 167 17.71 -2.54 5.15
CA THR A 167 18.41 -3.58 4.37
C THR A 167 17.49 -4.77 4.16
N SER A 168 17.46 -5.30 2.97
CA SER A 168 16.70 -6.51 2.65
C SER A 168 17.58 -7.76 2.54
N SER A 169 18.83 -7.69 2.98
CA SER A 169 19.82 -8.76 2.79
C SER A 169 19.61 -9.96 3.69
N GLY A 170 19.00 -9.77 4.85
CA GLY A 170 18.76 -10.84 5.82
C GLY A 170 20.03 -11.59 6.26
N SER A 171 21.18 -10.95 6.18
CA SER A 171 22.47 -11.52 6.50
C SER A 171 23.43 -10.47 7.05
N PRO A 172 24.51 -10.87 7.76
CA PRO A 172 25.56 -9.95 8.16
C PRO A 172 26.37 -9.40 6.98
N ILE A 173 26.14 -9.91 5.78
CA ILE A 173 26.76 -9.47 4.53
C ILE A 173 25.71 -8.68 3.76
N PRO A 174 25.77 -7.34 3.73
CA PRO A 174 24.74 -6.53 3.08
C PRO A 174 24.85 -6.61 1.55
N LEU A 175 23.74 -6.97 0.92
CA LEU A 175 23.58 -6.98 -0.54
C LEU A 175 22.77 -5.80 -1.05
N ASP A 176 21.97 -5.22 -0.17
CA ASP A 176 20.97 -4.21 -0.50
C ASP A 176 20.80 -3.30 0.70
N LEU A 177 21.07 -2.04 0.49
CA LEU A 177 20.98 -0.98 1.48
C LEU A 177 20.25 0.20 0.84
N THR A 178 19.23 0.70 1.51
CA THR A 178 18.44 1.83 1.00
C THR A 178 18.12 2.80 2.12
N TRP A 179 18.21 4.08 1.81
CA TRP A 179 17.72 5.18 2.62
C TRP A 179 17.03 6.19 1.72
N ASP A 180 15.75 6.39 1.98
CA ASP A 180 14.89 7.34 1.27
C ASP A 180 14.48 8.46 2.23
N VAL A 181 14.48 9.69 1.75
CA VAL A 181 13.88 10.85 2.44
C VAL A 181 12.91 11.50 1.48
N THR A 182 11.64 11.33 1.74
CA THR A 182 10.57 11.93 0.94
C THR A 182 9.99 13.13 1.68
N ARG A 183 9.71 14.19 0.94
CA ARG A 183 8.95 15.35 1.41
C ARG A 183 7.83 15.60 0.43
N HIS A 184 6.69 15.96 0.97
CA HIS A 184 5.48 16.28 0.22
C HIS A 184 4.78 17.44 0.91
N ASP A 185 4.36 18.42 0.13
CA ASP A 185 3.44 19.43 0.58
C ASP A 185 2.33 19.62 -0.44
N GLN A 186 1.12 19.86 0.06
CA GLN A 186 -0.06 20.02 -0.77
C GLN A 186 -1.00 21.10 -0.26
N LEU A 187 -1.66 21.76 -1.20
CA LEU A 187 -2.78 22.66 -0.95
C LEU A 187 -4.01 22.16 -1.72
N THR A 188 -5.15 22.13 -1.06
CA THR A 188 -6.44 21.84 -1.69
C THR A 188 -7.44 22.94 -1.43
N GLN A 189 -8.29 23.22 -2.41
CA GLN A 189 -9.45 24.09 -2.30
C GLN A 189 -10.65 23.42 -2.94
N GLU A 190 -11.74 23.35 -2.21
CA GLU A 190 -13.01 22.84 -2.73
C GLU A 190 -14.14 23.80 -2.44
N PHE A 191 -15.00 24.00 -3.44
CA PHE A 191 -16.28 24.68 -3.30
C PHE A 191 -17.39 23.69 -3.63
N GLN A 192 -18.33 23.55 -2.71
CA GLN A 192 -19.53 22.74 -2.87
C GLN A 192 -20.78 23.61 -2.77
N PHE A 193 -21.67 23.37 -3.68
CA PHE A 193 -23.03 23.95 -3.71
C PHE A 193 -23.99 22.79 -3.59
N THR A 194 -24.74 22.72 -2.50
CA THR A 194 -25.72 21.66 -2.27
C THR A 194 -27.10 22.27 -2.13
N GLY A 195 -28.05 21.60 -2.70
CA GLY A 195 -29.42 22.14 -2.63
C GLY A 195 -30.50 21.12 -2.95
N ARG A 196 -31.73 21.55 -2.71
CA ARG A 196 -32.94 20.83 -3.08
C ARG A 196 -33.75 21.62 -4.06
N ALA A 197 -34.18 20.98 -5.15
CA ALA A 197 -35.01 21.61 -6.17
C ALA A 197 -36.25 20.76 -6.48
N PHE A 198 -37.36 21.42 -6.76
CA PHE A 198 -38.64 20.79 -7.14
C PHE A 198 -39.14 19.76 -6.12
N ASP A 199 -38.76 19.89 -4.82
CA ASP A 199 -39.07 18.99 -3.71
C ASP A 199 -38.61 17.52 -3.91
N ARG A 200 -37.92 17.22 -5.03
CA ARG A 200 -37.58 15.86 -5.47
C ARG A 200 -36.14 15.68 -5.96
N LEU A 201 -35.40 16.75 -6.14
CA LEU A 201 -34.02 16.69 -6.61
C LEU A 201 -33.07 17.23 -5.54
N ASP A 202 -32.33 16.33 -4.90
CA ASP A 202 -31.20 16.72 -4.08
C ASP A 202 -29.97 16.74 -4.98
N TRP A 203 -29.27 17.88 -5.03
CA TRP A 203 -28.15 18.05 -5.95
C TRP A 203 -26.92 18.64 -5.25
N THR A 204 -25.75 18.29 -5.79
CA THR A 204 -24.45 18.84 -5.42
C THR A 204 -23.71 19.22 -6.68
N ALA A 205 -23.16 20.44 -6.73
CA ALA A 205 -22.22 20.87 -7.75
C ALA A 205 -20.96 21.40 -7.07
N GLY A 206 -19.81 21.27 -7.70
CA GLY A 206 -18.59 21.73 -7.07
C GLY A 206 -17.44 21.95 -8.01
N PHE A 207 -16.44 22.63 -7.45
CA PHE A 207 -15.13 22.84 -8.04
C PHE A 207 -14.06 22.37 -7.04
N PHE A 208 -13.07 21.67 -7.53
CA PHE A 208 -11.94 21.20 -6.75
C PHE A 208 -10.62 21.66 -7.41
N TYR A 209 -9.67 22.07 -6.59
CA TYR A 209 -8.31 22.40 -6.98
C TYR A 209 -7.32 21.73 -6.03
N TYR A 210 -6.26 21.21 -6.58
CA TYR A 210 -5.16 20.58 -5.85
C TYR A 210 -3.84 21.00 -6.49
N THR A 211 -2.84 21.30 -5.66
CA THR A 211 -1.44 21.42 -6.08
C THR A 211 -0.54 20.78 -5.04
N ALA A 212 0.53 20.15 -5.49
CA ALA A 212 1.51 19.52 -4.62
C ALA A 212 2.91 19.62 -5.20
N ASP A 213 3.87 19.71 -4.29
CA ASP A 213 5.30 19.62 -4.55
C ASP A 213 5.88 18.41 -3.80
N ASP A 214 6.56 17.54 -4.53
CA ASP A 214 7.21 16.34 -4.03
C ASP A 214 8.72 16.41 -4.21
N SER A 215 9.47 15.93 -3.23
CA SER A 215 10.90 15.66 -3.40
C SER A 215 11.28 14.34 -2.74
N ASN A 216 12.11 13.55 -3.41
CA ASN A 216 12.66 12.32 -2.89
C ASN A 216 14.16 12.29 -3.04
N TYR A 217 14.87 12.24 -1.93
CA TYR A 217 16.27 11.88 -1.88
C TYR A 217 16.40 10.40 -1.57
N GLN A 218 17.10 9.65 -2.40
CA GLN A 218 17.41 8.25 -2.16
C GLN A 218 18.92 8.02 -2.19
N SER A 219 19.44 7.32 -1.19
CA SER A 219 20.76 6.74 -1.18
C SER A 219 20.61 5.22 -1.24
N GLY A 220 21.24 4.57 -2.21
CA GLY A 220 21.08 3.15 -2.43
C GLY A 220 22.36 2.44 -2.83
N SER A 221 22.54 1.22 -2.33
CA SER A 221 23.60 0.31 -2.71
C SER A 221 23.00 -1.06 -2.96
N LEU A 222 23.15 -1.57 -4.17
CA LEU A 222 22.67 -2.90 -4.55
C LEU A 222 23.83 -3.70 -5.12
N PHE A 223 24.09 -4.87 -4.54
CA PHE A 223 25.26 -5.70 -4.81
C PHE A 223 26.52 -4.84 -4.83
N PRO A 224 26.95 -4.31 -3.67
CA PRO A 224 28.03 -3.35 -3.55
C PRO A 224 29.25 -3.70 -4.39
N GLY A 225 29.71 -2.74 -5.22
CA GLY A 225 30.84 -2.97 -6.13
C GLY A 225 30.49 -3.68 -7.45
N VAL A 226 29.24 -4.14 -7.65
CA VAL A 226 28.84 -4.88 -8.87
C VAL A 226 27.73 -4.16 -9.63
N ILE A 227 26.61 -3.78 -8.95
CA ILE A 227 25.48 -3.20 -9.64
C ILE A 227 25.49 -1.68 -9.50
N TYR A 228 25.17 -1.14 -8.31
CA TYR A 228 25.25 0.31 -8.10
C TYR A 228 25.48 0.70 -6.65
N GLN A 229 26.07 1.87 -6.50
CA GLN A 229 26.20 2.67 -5.30
C GLN A 229 25.88 4.10 -5.71
N GLN A 230 24.65 4.56 -5.43
CA GLN A 230 24.14 5.81 -6.01
C GLN A 230 23.34 6.64 -5.01
N ASP A 231 23.37 7.94 -5.26
CA ASP A 231 22.43 8.90 -4.70
C ASP A 231 21.52 9.41 -5.82
N SER A 232 20.26 9.67 -5.50
CA SER A 232 19.32 10.31 -6.40
C SER A 232 18.59 11.44 -5.70
N HIS A 233 18.16 12.41 -6.49
CA HIS A 233 17.30 13.49 -6.03
C HIS A 233 16.24 13.74 -7.09
N ASP A 234 15.03 13.33 -6.79
CA ASP A 234 13.90 13.41 -7.69
C ASP A 234 12.90 14.44 -7.15
N THR A 235 12.32 15.24 -8.04
CA THR A 235 11.23 16.16 -7.69
C THR A 235 10.07 15.98 -8.64
N GLN A 236 8.86 16.25 -8.16
CA GLN A 236 7.65 16.27 -8.95
C GLN A 236 6.76 17.40 -8.46
N ASP A 237 6.21 18.17 -9.37
CA ASP A 237 5.09 19.06 -9.14
C ASP A 237 3.84 18.50 -9.81
N ALA A 238 2.70 18.68 -9.15
CA ALA A 238 1.41 18.21 -9.64
C ALA A 238 0.35 19.30 -9.44
N THR A 239 -0.51 19.46 -10.43
CA THR A 239 -1.69 20.33 -10.35
C THR A 239 -2.89 19.58 -10.92
N ASN A 240 -4.00 19.64 -10.20
CA ASN A 240 -5.25 19.01 -10.62
C ASN A 240 -6.40 19.98 -10.34
N TRP A 241 -7.31 20.09 -11.29
CA TRP A 241 -8.57 20.76 -11.04
C TRP A 241 -9.75 19.97 -11.62
N ALA A 242 -10.90 20.12 -10.99
CA ALA A 242 -12.09 19.41 -11.44
C ALA A 242 -13.35 20.22 -11.21
N VAL A 243 -14.34 19.96 -12.06
CA VAL A 243 -15.73 20.39 -11.87
C VAL A 243 -16.63 19.17 -11.86
N PHE A 244 -17.64 19.20 -11.02
CA PHE A 244 -18.55 18.07 -10.90
C PHE A 244 -19.97 18.51 -10.59
N VAL A 245 -20.92 17.68 -10.98
CA VAL A 245 -22.32 17.76 -10.59
C VAL A 245 -22.84 16.35 -10.35
N HIS A 246 -23.65 16.22 -9.30
CA HIS A 246 -24.30 14.99 -8.89
C HIS A 246 -25.71 15.31 -8.39
N GLY A 247 -26.67 14.43 -8.65
CA GLY A 247 -28.03 14.61 -8.15
C GLY A 247 -28.73 13.28 -7.94
N VAL A 248 -29.63 13.29 -6.97
CA VAL A 248 -30.59 12.21 -6.69
C VAL A 248 -31.98 12.76 -6.92
N TYR A 249 -32.69 12.16 -7.87
CA TYR A 249 -34.04 12.56 -8.24
C TYR A 249 -35.06 11.49 -7.87
N ASP A 250 -35.98 11.83 -6.98
CA ASP A 250 -37.11 10.99 -6.58
C ASP A 250 -38.14 10.92 -7.71
N ILE A 251 -38.06 9.89 -8.57
CA ILE A 251 -39.03 9.67 -9.65
C ILE A 251 -40.40 9.39 -9.06
N THR A 252 -40.43 8.57 -8.02
CA THR A 252 -41.61 8.29 -7.17
C THR A 252 -41.14 8.24 -5.71
N ASP A 253 -42.06 8.03 -4.78
CA ASP A 253 -41.71 7.87 -3.37
C ASP A 253 -40.90 6.56 -3.10
N GLN A 254 -40.84 5.66 -4.07
CA GLN A 254 -40.12 4.39 -3.97
C GLN A 254 -38.93 4.27 -4.92
N LEU A 255 -38.87 5.07 -5.97
CA LEU A 255 -37.86 4.98 -7.02
C LEU A 255 -37.08 6.28 -7.14
N ALA A 256 -35.78 6.22 -6.91
CA ALA A 256 -34.85 7.33 -7.08
C ALA A 256 -33.83 7.04 -8.19
N LEU A 257 -33.49 8.07 -8.95
CA LEU A 257 -32.45 8.08 -9.96
C LEU A 257 -31.27 8.91 -9.45
N THR A 258 -30.12 8.31 -9.37
CA THR A 258 -28.84 8.99 -9.12
C THR A 258 -28.14 9.24 -10.45
N ALA A 259 -27.65 10.45 -10.70
CA ALA A 259 -26.82 10.77 -11.86
C ALA A 259 -25.75 11.78 -11.48
N GLY A 260 -24.54 11.60 -11.98
CA GLY A 260 -23.44 12.51 -11.75
C GLY A 260 -22.40 12.46 -12.85
N ILE A 261 -21.60 13.52 -12.95
CA ILE A 261 -20.46 13.59 -13.85
C ILE A 261 -19.38 14.48 -13.26
N ARG A 262 -18.13 14.08 -13.41
CA ARG A 262 -16.95 14.86 -13.04
C ARG A 262 -16.04 14.99 -14.25
N TYR A 263 -15.57 16.19 -14.52
CA TYR A 263 -14.44 16.47 -15.40
C TYR A 263 -13.22 16.78 -14.56
N THR A 264 -12.10 16.15 -14.86
CA THR A 264 -10.82 16.35 -14.18
C THR A 264 -9.75 16.66 -15.21
N ASP A 265 -8.87 17.61 -14.88
CA ASP A 265 -7.66 17.96 -15.62
C ASP A 265 -6.47 17.77 -14.67
N ASP A 266 -5.50 16.95 -15.04
CA ASP A 266 -4.36 16.52 -14.21
C ASP A 266 -3.04 16.79 -14.95
N GLU A 267 -2.18 17.60 -14.37
CA GLU A 267 -0.86 17.92 -14.92
C GLU A 267 0.23 17.55 -13.92
N LYS A 268 1.30 16.92 -14.40
CA LYS A 268 2.47 16.54 -13.60
C LYS A 268 3.76 16.81 -14.36
N ASN A 269 4.75 17.32 -13.65
CA ASN A 269 6.11 17.46 -14.14
C ASN A 269 7.07 16.75 -13.19
N ALA A 270 8.10 16.10 -13.72
CA ALA A 270 9.09 15.46 -12.87
C ALA A 270 10.52 15.75 -13.34
N TYR A 271 11.41 15.85 -12.37
CA TYR A 271 12.86 15.90 -12.58
C TYR A 271 13.51 14.74 -11.84
N ILE A 272 14.37 13.98 -12.52
CA ILE A 272 15.03 12.79 -11.99
C ILE A 272 16.54 12.93 -12.15
N SER A 273 17.30 12.74 -11.07
CA SER A 273 18.77 12.78 -11.09
C SER A 273 19.39 11.52 -10.46
N ARG A 274 20.56 11.13 -10.96
CA ARG A 274 21.32 9.96 -10.47
C ARG A 274 22.82 10.28 -10.46
N HIS A 275 23.45 10.03 -9.29
CA HIS A 275 24.87 10.24 -9.09
C HIS A 275 25.52 9.01 -8.42
N ASN A 276 26.77 8.75 -8.69
CA ASN A 276 27.54 7.80 -7.91
C ASN A 276 27.85 8.39 -6.52
N PHE A 277 28.24 7.55 -5.55
CA PHE A 277 28.57 8.02 -4.19
C PHE A 277 29.74 9.01 -4.12
N ASP A 278 30.56 9.06 -5.13
CA ASP A 278 31.65 10.05 -5.27
C ASP A 278 31.19 11.41 -5.85
N GLY A 279 29.89 11.53 -6.13
CA GLY A 279 29.28 12.73 -6.69
C GLY A 279 29.43 12.86 -8.21
N THR A 280 30.10 11.91 -8.86
CA THR A 280 30.15 11.88 -10.32
C THR A 280 28.82 11.44 -10.88
N ASP A 281 28.46 11.97 -12.05
CA ASP A 281 27.28 11.52 -12.75
C ASP A 281 27.41 10.03 -13.03
N ARG A 282 26.34 9.30 -12.75
CA ARG A 282 26.31 7.90 -13.10
C ARG A 282 26.44 7.80 -14.61
N LEU A 283 27.53 7.16 -15.05
CA LEU A 283 27.88 7.03 -16.46
C LEU A 283 26.64 6.77 -17.30
N PRO A 284 26.46 7.49 -18.41
CA PRO A 284 25.38 7.22 -19.31
C PRO A 284 25.52 5.76 -19.75
N VAL A 285 24.63 4.90 -19.31
CA VAL A 285 24.32 3.69 -20.06
C VAL A 285 24.02 4.19 -21.48
N PRO A 286 24.48 3.55 -22.57
CA PRO A 286 24.24 4.05 -23.92
C PRO A 286 22.77 4.44 -24.10
N GLY A 287 22.50 5.73 -24.30
CA GLY A 287 21.15 6.31 -24.33
C GLY A 287 20.87 7.32 -23.21
N PHE A 288 21.65 7.37 -22.12
CA PHE A 288 21.63 8.42 -21.11
C PHE A 288 22.63 9.52 -21.47
N THR A 289 22.16 10.66 -21.84
CA THR A 289 22.96 11.87 -21.83
C THR A 289 22.58 12.66 -20.59
N THR A 290 23.48 12.67 -19.60
CA THR A 290 23.53 13.64 -18.49
C THR A 290 22.24 14.01 -17.76
N GLN A 291 22.27 13.82 -16.47
CA GLN A 291 21.69 14.55 -15.32
C GLN A 291 20.34 15.25 -15.41
N THR A 292 20.00 15.80 -16.50
CA THR A 292 18.68 16.34 -16.74
C THR A 292 17.95 15.34 -17.59
N SER A 293 16.77 14.95 -17.18
CA SER A 293 15.88 14.15 -18.02
C SER A 293 15.38 15.01 -19.17
N PRO A 294 16.15 15.24 -20.25
CA PRO A 294 15.68 16.08 -21.34
C PRO A 294 14.55 15.43 -22.14
N GLY A 295 14.03 14.32 -21.66
CA GLY A 295 13.00 13.55 -22.30
C GLY A 295 11.74 13.28 -21.48
N LEU A 296 11.66 13.72 -20.20
CA LEU A 296 10.40 13.66 -19.47
C LEU A 296 9.49 14.76 -20.01
N VAL A 297 8.52 14.35 -20.78
CA VAL A 297 7.46 15.24 -21.23
C VAL A 297 6.47 15.40 -20.08
N PRO A 298 6.02 16.62 -19.75
CA PRO A 298 4.95 16.79 -18.79
C PRO A 298 3.76 15.88 -19.14
N ILE A 299 3.14 15.29 -18.12
CA ILE A 299 1.91 14.55 -18.28
C ILE A 299 0.78 15.55 -18.12
N ALA A 300 -0.08 15.63 -19.12
CA ALA A 300 -1.32 16.39 -19.07
C ALA A 300 -2.44 15.48 -19.59
N GLU A 301 -3.38 15.15 -18.69
CA GLU A 301 -4.46 14.23 -18.97
C GLU A 301 -5.79 14.82 -18.52
N THR A 302 -6.84 14.48 -19.23
CA THR A 302 -8.21 14.85 -18.85
C THR A 302 -9.07 13.59 -18.74
N ASN A 303 -10.00 13.59 -17.78
CA ASN A 303 -10.90 12.47 -17.60
C ASN A 303 -12.33 12.92 -17.33
N TRP A 304 -13.28 12.17 -17.88
CA TRP A 304 -14.70 12.28 -17.57
C TRP A 304 -15.14 11.05 -16.80
N SER A 305 -15.66 11.26 -15.60
CA SER A 305 -16.12 10.19 -14.71
C SER A 305 -17.63 10.29 -14.49
N PRO A 306 -18.46 9.68 -15.36
CA PRO A 306 -19.89 9.59 -15.17
C PRO A 306 -20.27 8.57 -14.11
N THR A 307 -21.44 8.77 -13.51
CA THR A 307 -22.12 7.83 -12.63
C THR A 307 -23.62 7.87 -12.86
N VAL A 308 -24.27 6.71 -12.80
CA VAL A 308 -25.73 6.60 -12.87
C VAL A 308 -26.19 5.40 -12.04
N GLY A 309 -27.26 5.58 -11.30
CA GLY A 309 -27.81 4.53 -10.43
C GLY A 309 -29.31 4.63 -10.27
N LEU A 310 -29.93 3.54 -9.90
CA LEU A 310 -31.33 3.42 -9.54
C LEU A 310 -31.45 2.77 -8.17
N ASP A 311 -32.23 3.39 -7.30
CA ASP A 311 -32.60 2.86 -6.00
C ASP A 311 -34.10 2.62 -5.97
N TYR A 312 -34.50 1.41 -5.57
CA TYR A 312 -35.91 1.03 -5.46
C TYR A 312 -36.23 0.53 -4.06
N GLN A 313 -36.98 1.35 -3.29
CA GLN A 313 -37.47 1.00 -1.98
C GLN A 313 -38.71 0.11 -2.11
N VAL A 314 -38.53 -1.21 -2.02
CA VAL A 314 -39.62 -2.19 -2.16
C VAL A 314 -40.63 -2.04 -1.01
N ASN A 315 -40.11 -1.87 0.19
CA ASN A 315 -40.84 -1.57 1.43
C ASN A 315 -39.86 -1.00 2.46
N ASP A 316 -40.32 -0.69 3.68
CA ASP A 316 -39.50 -0.05 4.72
C ASP A 316 -38.23 -0.86 5.09
N ASN A 317 -38.21 -2.15 4.79
CA ASN A 317 -37.12 -3.06 5.20
C ASN A 317 -36.30 -3.59 4.02
N LEU A 318 -36.58 -3.21 2.77
CA LEU A 318 -35.87 -3.74 1.60
C LEU A 318 -35.67 -2.64 0.55
N LEU A 319 -34.40 -2.33 0.32
CA LEU A 319 -33.91 -1.49 -0.78
C LEU A 319 -33.17 -2.34 -1.80
N LEU A 320 -33.53 -2.21 -3.07
CA LEU A 320 -32.76 -2.72 -4.22
C LEU A 320 -32.02 -1.57 -4.88
N PHE A 321 -30.82 -1.83 -5.38
CA PHE A 321 -30.05 -0.82 -6.12
C PHE A 321 -29.33 -1.42 -7.32
N ALA A 322 -29.09 -0.58 -8.34
CA ALA A 322 -28.20 -0.89 -9.44
C ALA A 322 -27.43 0.38 -9.80
N PHE A 323 -26.13 0.25 -10.07
CA PHE A 323 -25.22 1.37 -10.20
C PHE A 323 -24.17 1.12 -11.27
N TYR A 324 -23.91 2.14 -12.09
CA TYR A 324 -22.76 2.19 -12.98
C TYR A 324 -21.91 3.41 -12.61
N SER A 325 -20.60 3.22 -12.55
CA SER A 325 -19.65 4.31 -12.31
C SER A 325 -18.36 4.07 -13.03
N THR A 326 -17.65 5.15 -13.34
CA THR A 326 -16.29 5.08 -13.85
C THR A 326 -15.34 5.79 -12.90
N GLY A 327 -14.09 5.34 -12.91
CA GLY A 327 -12.99 5.97 -12.21
C GLY A 327 -11.71 5.89 -13.02
N PHE A 328 -10.71 6.66 -12.65
CA PHE A 328 -9.40 6.60 -13.26
C PHE A 328 -8.31 6.84 -12.21
N ARG A 329 -7.12 6.38 -12.53
CA ARG A 329 -5.90 6.73 -11.81
C ARG A 329 -4.96 7.42 -12.78
N GLY A 330 -4.57 8.66 -12.49
CA GLY A 330 -3.74 9.47 -13.36
C GLY A 330 -2.38 8.83 -13.66
N GLY A 331 -1.82 9.21 -14.79
CA GLY A 331 -0.49 8.81 -15.23
C GLY A 331 0.63 9.33 -14.33
N GLY A 332 1.84 8.90 -14.61
CA GLY A 332 3.01 9.22 -13.81
C GLY A 332 4.33 8.92 -14.52
N PHE A 333 5.39 8.99 -13.74
CA PHE A 333 6.75 8.73 -14.18
C PHE A 333 7.28 7.48 -13.48
N SER A 334 8.10 6.69 -14.18
CA SER A 334 8.76 5.55 -13.57
C SER A 334 9.68 6.00 -12.43
N PRO A 335 9.46 5.57 -11.19
CA PRO A 335 10.11 6.18 -10.02
C PRO A 335 11.61 5.83 -9.89
N ARG A 336 12.09 4.81 -10.58
CA ARG A 336 13.48 4.31 -10.43
C ARG A 336 14.08 3.87 -11.76
N PRO A 337 14.14 4.75 -12.75
CA PRO A 337 14.74 4.39 -14.02
C PRO A 337 16.23 4.10 -13.83
N ALA A 338 16.67 2.97 -14.33
CA ALA A 338 18.09 2.62 -14.34
C ALA A 338 18.79 3.02 -15.64
N ASN A 339 18.02 3.21 -16.71
CA ASN A 339 18.52 3.62 -18.02
C ASN A 339 17.50 4.53 -18.75
N GLY A 340 17.91 5.15 -19.86
CA GLY A 340 17.07 6.10 -20.62
C GLY A 340 15.79 5.51 -21.20
N LEU A 341 15.72 4.21 -21.41
CA LEU A 341 14.51 3.54 -21.93
C LEU A 341 13.42 3.42 -20.85
N GLN A 342 13.82 3.47 -19.59
CA GLN A 342 12.93 3.39 -18.44
C GLN A 342 12.45 4.76 -17.96
N LEU A 343 12.93 5.84 -18.54
CA LEU A 343 12.41 7.20 -18.35
C LEU A 343 11.11 7.43 -19.13
N ALA A 344 10.28 6.42 -19.25
CA ALA A 344 9.01 6.55 -19.92
C ALA A 344 7.91 6.98 -18.95
N ASN A 345 7.03 7.83 -19.43
CA ASN A 345 5.77 8.13 -18.77
C ASN A 345 4.83 6.93 -18.94
N PHE A 346 4.00 6.69 -17.95
CA PHE A 346 2.81 5.86 -18.09
C PHE A 346 1.57 6.75 -17.98
N LEU A 347 0.53 6.39 -18.71
CA LEU A 347 -0.72 7.14 -18.78
C LEU A 347 -1.73 6.66 -17.73
N SER A 348 -2.88 7.30 -17.66
CA SER A 348 -3.96 6.89 -16.78
C SER A 348 -4.47 5.48 -17.10
N GLU A 349 -4.91 4.80 -16.06
CA GLU A 349 -5.70 3.57 -16.12
C GLU A 349 -7.15 3.89 -15.78
N ASN A 350 -8.09 3.14 -16.34
CA ASN A 350 -9.52 3.39 -16.21
C ASN A 350 -10.25 2.17 -15.66
N LEU A 351 -11.30 2.42 -14.91
CA LEU A 351 -12.18 1.41 -14.32
C LEU A 351 -13.63 1.73 -14.67
N ASP A 352 -14.30 0.79 -15.30
CA ASP A 352 -15.75 0.76 -15.46
C ASP A 352 -16.33 -0.24 -14.46
N ASN A 353 -17.27 0.19 -13.62
CA ASN A 353 -17.87 -0.65 -12.59
C ASN A 353 -19.39 -0.72 -12.74
N TYR A 354 -19.92 -1.92 -12.76
CA TYR A 354 -21.34 -2.26 -12.75
C TYR A 354 -21.64 -2.98 -11.45
N GLU A 355 -22.57 -2.47 -10.67
CA GLU A 355 -22.91 -3.01 -9.36
C GLU A 355 -24.41 -3.09 -9.17
N GLY A 356 -24.89 -4.11 -8.46
CA GLY A 356 -26.28 -4.23 -8.08
C GLY A 356 -26.43 -5.07 -6.84
N GLY A 357 -27.47 -4.78 -6.07
CA GLY A 357 -27.63 -5.48 -4.80
C GLY A 357 -28.87 -5.10 -4.05
N PHE A 358 -28.88 -5.49 -2.78
CA PHE A 358 -29.94 -5.12 -1.86
C PHE A 358 -29.41 -4.82 -0.47
N LYS A 359 -30.14 -3.93 0.26
CA LYS A 359 -29.99 -3.70 1.70
C LYS A 359 -31.29 -4.07 2.38
N SER A 360 -31.23 -4.86 3.46
CA SER A 360 -32.45 -5.40 4.06
C SER A 360 -32.37 -5.58 5.57
N GLU A 361 -33.51 -5.44 6.23
CA GLU A 361 -33.71 -5.67 7.66
C GLU A 361 -34.84 -6.67 7.88
N TRP A 362 -34.61 -7.66 8.76
CA TRP A 362 -35.52 -8.78 9.00
C TRP A 362 -35.75 -9.00 10.49
N PHE A 363 -36.84 -9.68 10.84
CA PHE A 363 -37.14 -10.11 12.21
C PHE A 363 -37.17 -8.95 13.21
N GLU A 364 -37.93 -7.88 12.88
CA GLU A 364 -38.03 -6.69 13.71
C GLU A 364 -36.66 -6.02 13.94
N HIS A 365 -35.89 -5.83 12.87
CA HIS A 365 -34.53 -5.24 12.84
C HIS A 365 -33.46 -6.06 13.58
N ARG A 366 -33.74 -7.35 13.88
CA ARG A 366 -32.74 -8.23 14.51
C ARG A 366 -31.71 -8.79 13.55
N LEU A 367 -31.95 -8.75 12.27
CA LEU A 367 -31.02 -9.16 11.23
C LEU A 367 -30.97 -8.07 10.16
N ARG A 368 -29.78 -7.47 9.97
CA ARG A 368 -29.47 -6.66 8.79
C ARG A 368 -28.63 -7.52 7.84
N LEU A 369 -29.03 -7.55 6.57
CA LEU A 369 -28.32 -8.27 5.52
C LEU A 369 -28.21 -7.37 4.30
N ASN A 370 -26.96 -7.06 3.91
CA ASN A 370 -26.62 -6.32 2.71
C ASN A 370 -25.85 -7.26 1.78
N THR A 371 -26.17 -7.20 0.50
CA THR A 371 -25.48 -8.01 -0.51
C THR A 371 -25.35 -7.18 -1.77
N ASN A 372 -24.18 -7.22 -2.37
CA ASN A 372 -23.94 -6.68 -3.70
C ASN A 372 -23.20 -7.68 -4.58
N VAL A 373 -23.42 -7.58 -5.86
CA VAL A 373 -22.68 -8.23 -6.94
C VAL A 373 -22.10 -7.15 -7.82
N PHE A 374 -20.89 -7.33 -8.28
CA PHE A 374 -20.23 -6.37 -9.14
C PHE A 374 -19.52 -7.03 -10.31
N PHE A 375 -19.36 -6.26 -11.38
CA PHE A 375 -18.52 -6.57 -12.53
C PHE A 375 -17.76 -5.31 -12.91
N SER A 376 -16.43 -5.42 -12.99
CA SER A 376 -15.55 -4.28 -13.27
C SER A 376 -14.60 -4.61 -14.41
N ILE A 377 -14.44 -3.67 -15.35
CA ILE A 377 -13.46 -3.73 -16.41
C ILE A 377 -12.36 -2.72 -16.10
N TYR A 378 -11.15 -3.19 -16.05
CA TYR A 378 -9.97 -2.40 -15.73
C TYR A 378 -9.09 -2.28 -16.97
N SER A 379 -9.08 -1.12 -17.62
CA SER A 379 -8.40 -0.88 -18.88
C SER A 379 -7.12 -0.07 -18.71
N ASP A 380 -6.14 -0.29 -19.59
CA ASP A 380 -4.84 0.38 -19.58
C ASP A 380 -4.12 0.25 -18.23
N GLN A 381 -4.21 -0.91 -17.61
CA GLN A 381 -3.75 -1.16 -16.25
C GLN A 381 -2.27 -0.80 -16.08
N GLN A 382 -1.96 0.00 -15.05
CA GLN A 382 -0.60 0.38 -14.70
C GLN A 382 0.11 -0.78 -14.00
N VAL A 383 0.97 -1.47 -14.72
CA VAL A 383 1.68 -2.65 -14.22
C VAL A 383 3.18 -2.44 -14.15
N PHE A 384 3.81 -3.12 -13.18
CA PHE A 384 5.25 -3.11 -13.04
C PHE A 384 5.85 -4.19 -13.95
N ARG A 385 6.68 -3.79 -14.90
CA ARG A 385 7.31 -4.69 -15.87
C ARG A 385 8.79 -4.84 -15.61
N GLY A 386 9.27 -6.09 -15.68
CA GLY A 386 10.70 -6.37 -15.83
C GLY A 386 11.08 -6.29 -17.30
N ASP A 387 12.01 -5.41 -17.66
CA ASP A 387 12.48 -5.30 -19.03
C ASP A 387 13.41 -6.42 -19.45
N LEU A 388 13.51 -6.57 -20.78
CA LEU A 388 14.58 -7.37 -21.38
C LEU A 388 15.92 -6.83 -20.91
N PRO A 389 16.95 -7.70 -20.79
CA PRO A 389 18.29 -7.28 -20.45
C PRO A 389 18.74 -6.14 -21.37
N ASP A 390 19.23 -5.06 -20.77
CA ASP A 390 19.93 -4.02 -21.51
C ASP A 390 21.24 -4.57 -22.11
N ALA A 391 22.01 -3.72 -22.77
CA ALA A 391 23.30 -4.12 -23.34
C ALA A 391 24.32 -4.62 -22.28
N SER A 392 24.05 -4.39 -20.98
CA SER A 392 24.83 -4.93 -19.85
C SER A 392 24.30 -6.26 -19.35
N GLY A 393 23.16 -6.73 -19.85
CA GLY A 393 22.48 -7.93 -19.39
C GLY A 393 21.66 -7.75 -18.12
N ALA A 394 21.52 -6.53 -17.60
CA ALA A 394 20.74 -6.24 -16.42
C ALA A 394 19.26 -6.02 -16.76
N GLN A 395 18.40 -6.75 -16.07
CA GLN A 395 16.96 -6.55 -16.16
C GLN A 395 16.52 -5.49 -15.16
N TRP A 396 15.62 -4.61 -15.58
CA TRP A 396 15.14 -3.51 -14.75
C TRP A 396 13.63 -3.45 -14.74
N PHE A 397 13.09 -2.91 -13.67
CA PHE A 397 11.66 -2.76 -13.50
C PHE A 397 11.21 -1.33 -13.79
N HIS A 398 10.18 -1.16 -14.61
CA HIS A 398 9.53 0.11 -14.82
C HIS A 398 8.02 -0.06 -14.90
N GLN A 399 7.30 1.02 -14.75
CA GLN A 399 5.84 1.03 -14.82
C GLN A 399 5.40 1.36 -16.24
N ILE A 400 4.42 0.62 -16.75
CA ILE A 400 3.81 0.82 -18.07
C ILE A 400 2.30 0.66 -17.96
N ASN A 401 1.57 1.15 -18.96
CA ASN A 401 0.19 0.75 -19.18
C ASN A 401 0.18 -0.55 -19.98
N SER A 402 -0.60 -1.50 -19.55
CA SER A 402 -0.68 -2.79 -20.19
C SER A 402 -1.97 -3.52 -19.87
N GLY A 403 -2.66 -3.90 -20.91
CA GLY A 403 -3.70 -4.89 -20.84
C GLY A 403 -5.02 -4.42 -20.24
N GLU A 404 -5.91 -5.39 -20.20
CA GLU A 404 -7.25 -5.27 -19.65
C GLU A 404 -7.50 -6.44 -18.70
N SER A 405 -8.17 -6.17 -17.59
CA SER A 405 -8.58 -7.18 -16.61
C SER A 405 -10.05 -7.02 -16.29
N GLU A 406 -10.71 -8.16 -16.11
CA GLU A 406 -12.07 -8.22 -15.61
C GLU A 406 -12.09 -8.76 -14.17
N TYR A 407 -12.92 -8.12 -13.34
CA TYR A 407 -13.17 -8.52 -11.98
C TYR A 407 -14.67 -8.69 -11.80
N TRP A 408 -15.11 -9.79 -11.22
CA TRP A 408 -16.48 -9.91 -10.76
C TRP A 408 -16.53 -10.56 -9.39
N GLY A 409 -17.55 -10.23 -8.64
CA GLY A 409 -17.61 -10.75 -7.29
C GLY A 409 -18.94 -10.53 -6.59
N VAL A 410 -18.98 -11.05 -5.37
CA VAL A 410 -20.12 -10.95 -4.46
C VAL A 410 -19.60 -10.55 -3.08
N GLU A 411 -20.24 -9.57 -2.47
CA GLU A 411 -19.99 -9.15 -1.10
C GLU A 411 -21.27 -9.29 -0.28
N VAL A 412 -21.13 -9.82 0.94
CA VAL A 412 -22.22 -10.00 1.89
C VAL A 412 -21.80 -9.45 3.23
N GLU A 413 -22.64 -8.61 3.82
CA GLU A 413 -22.52 -8.11 5.18
C GLU A 413 -23.76 -8.52 5.97
N ALA A 414 -23.56 -9.12 7.14
CA ALA A 414 -24.63 -9.51 8.03
C ALA A 414 -24.36 -9.03 9.46
N GLN A 415 -25.37 -8.47 10.09
CA GLN A 415 -25.39 -8.14 11.50
C GLN A 415 -26.66 -8.70 12.14
N ALA A 416 -26.50 -9.47 13.21
CA ALA A 416 -27.60 -10.15 13.86
C ALA A 416 -27.58 -9.97 15.37
N ASN A 417 -28.77 -9.74 15.95
CA ASN A 417 -29.05 -9.74 17.38
C ASN A 417 -30.08 -10.87 17.70
N PRO A 418 -29.65 -12.14 17.62
CA PRO A 418 -30.60 -13.27 17.70
C PRO A 418 -31.36 -13.34 19.05
N ILE A 419 -30.68 -12.92 20.11
CA ILE A 419 -31.21 -12.75 21.46
C ILE A 419 -30.72 -11.45 22.04
N GLU A 420 -31.36 -10.98 23.10
CA GLU A 420 -30.94 -9.78 23.83
C GLU A 420 -29.46 -9.88 24.26
N ASN A 421 -28.72 -8.81 24.12
CA ASN A 421 -27.29 -8.68 24.46
C ASN A 421 -26.32 -9.52 23.62
N LEU A 422 -26.77 -10.35 22.69
CA LEU A 422 -25.90 -11.08 21.75
C LEU A 422 -25.86 -10.36 20.41
N MET A 423 -24.66 -9.92 20.01
CA MET A 423 -24.41 -9.36 18.69
C MET A 423 -23.48 -10.30 17.91
N ILE A 424 -23.83 -10.61 16.68
CA ILE A 424 -23.01 -11.34 15.71
C ILE A 424 -22.89 -10.46 14.47
N ASP A 425 -21.68 -10.24 13.99
CA ASP A 425 -21.40 -9.58 12.73
C ASP A 425 -20.54 -10.48 11.84
N SER A 426 -20.76 -10.42 10.54
CA SER A 426 -20.06 -11.24 9.56
C SER A 426 -19.96 -10.52 8.23
N THR A 427 -18.81 -10.68 7.56
CA THR A 427 -18.58 -10.25 6.18
C THR A 427 -18.05 -11.41 5.36
N LEU A 428 -18.45 -11.48 4.10
CA LEU A 428 -17.97 -12.44 3.12
C LEU A 428 -17.70 -11.70 1.83
N GLY A 429 -16.54 -11.91 1.24
CA GLY A 429 -16.16 -11.42 -0.07
C GLY A 429 -15.68 -12.57 -0.95
N TYR A 430 -16.20 -12.62 -2.16
CA TYR A 430 -15.69 -13.45 -3.24
C TYR A 430 -15.37 -12.56 -4.43
N ILE A 431 -14.17 -12.69 -4.98
CA ILE A 431 -13.73 -11.96 -6.16
C ILE A 431 -13.02 -12.90 -7.12
N HIS A 432 -13.46 -12.89 -8.35
CA HIS A 432 -12.80 -13.56 -9.46
C HIS A 432 -12.12 -12.53 -10.35
N HIS A 433 -10.91 -12.82 -10.79
CA HIS A 433 -10.11 -11.97 -11.65
C HIS A 433 -9.70 -12.75 -12.89
N GLU A 434 -9.82 -12.10 -14.04
CA GLU A 434 -9.34 -12.61 -15.31
C GLU A 434 -8.57 -11.50 -16.07
N LEU A 435 -7.38 -11.80 -16.55
CA LEU A 435 -6.64 -10.93 -17.46
C LEU A 435 -7.10 -11.20 -18.87
N THR A 436 -7.93 -10.31 -19.44
CA THR A 436 -8.57 -10.49 -20.74
C THR A 436 -7.68 -10.07 -21.90
N ASP A 437 -6.81 -9.06 -21.67
CA ASP A 437 -5.76 -8.66 -22.61
C ASP A 437 -4.44 -8.47 -21.87
N PRO A 438 -3.43 -9.33 -22.07
CA PRO A 438 -2.13 -9.16 -21.45
C PRO A 438 -1.33 -7.97 -22.01
N GLY A 439 -1.80 -7.33 -23.08
CA GLY A 439 -1.14 -6.17 -23.70
C GLY A 439 0.29 -6.46 -24.11
N PHE A 440 1.13 -5.44 -24.02
CA PHE A 440 2.57 -5.53 -24.31
C PHE A 440 3.38 -6.24 -23.21
N SER A 441 2.74 -6.64 -22.11
CA SER A 441 3.50 -6.96 -20.91
C SER A 441 4.33 -8.23 -21.01
N GLY A 442 3.98 -9.18 -21.88
CA GLY A 442 4.60 -10.50 -21.82
C GLY A 442 4.57 -11.13 -20.40
N GLN A 443 3.89 -10.44 -19.47
CA GLN A 443 3.95 -10.72 -18.03
C GLN A 443 3.04 -11.84 -17.62
N CYS A 444 2.11 -12.14 -18.42
CA CYS A 444 1.25 -13.23 -18.10
C CYS A 444 0.84 -14.00 -19.34
N VAL A 445 1.69 -14.92 -19.67
CA VAL A 445 1.28 -16.11 -20.39
C VAL A 445 0.74 -17.07 -19.33
N GLU A 446 -0.21 -17.88 -19.67
CA GLU A 446 -0.56 -19.09 -18.98
C GLU A 446 0.69 -19.74 -18.35
N PHE A 447 0.65 -20.07 -17.07
CA PHE A 447 1.69 -20.92 -16.48
C PHE A 447 1.84 -22.17 -17.35
N ALA A 448 3.03 -22.77 -17.36
CA ALA A 448 3.30 -23.99 -18.15
C ALA A 448 2.32 -25.15 -17.83
N ASN A 449 1.55 -25.03 -16.75
CA ASN A 449 0.48 -25.95 -16.34
C ASN A 449 -0.92 -25.54 -16.80
N GLY A 450 -1.08 -24.43 -17.55
CA GLY A 450 -2.36 -23.93 -18.02
C GLY A 450 -3.16 -23.11 -17.01
N ASP A 451 -2.60 -22.77 -15.85
CA ASP A 451 -3.28 -21.92 -14.88
C ASP A 451 -3.24 -20.44 -15.33
N PRO A 452 -4.35 -19.70 -15.19
CA PRO A 452 -4.38 -18.29 -15.53
C PRO A 452 -3.51 -17.46 -14.59
N CYS A 453 -3.16 -16.29 -15.05
CA CYS A 453 -2.43 -15.31 -14.27
C CYS A 453 -3.24 -14.76 -13.11
N TYR A 454 -2.59 -14.55 -11.99
CA TYR A 454 -3.24 -14.11 -10.78
C TYR A 454 -3.06 -12.60 -10.58
N SER A 455 -4.14 -11.95 -10.15
CA SER A 455 -4.05 -10.59 -9.61
C SER A 455 -3.23 -10.59 -8.32
N THR A 456 -2.35 -9.61 -8.19
CA THR A 456 -1.54 -9.48 -6.97
C THR A 456 -2.39 -9.01 -5.80
N ARG A 457 -2.13 -9.61 -4.62
CA ARG A 457 -2.76 -9.24 -3.34
C ARG A 457 -4.29 -9.29 -3.33
N THR A 458 -4.87 -10.06 -4.25
CA THR A 458 -6.32 -10.24 -4.37
C THR A 458 -6.70 -11.67 -3.96
N PRO A 459 -7.10 -11.90 -2.70
CA PRO A 459 -7.61 -13.21 -2.29
C PRO A 459 -8.98 -13.45 -2.93
N GLU A 460 -9.18 -14.59 -3.57
CA GLU A 460 -10.48 -14.94 -4.15
C GLU A 460 -11.60 -14.98 -3.11
N PHE A 461 -11.28 -15.39 -1.87
CA PHE A 461 -12.25 -15.52 -0.81
C PHE A 461 -11.75 -14.91 0.48
N THR A 462 -12.59 -14.08 1.09
CA THR A 462 -12.39 -13.50 2.41
C THR A 462 -13.63 -13.72 3.26
N PHE A 463 -13.44 -14.01 4.54
CA PHE A 463 -14.52 -14.19 5.49
C PHE A 463 -14.11 -13.64 6.85
N ALA A 464 -14.98 -12.86 7.48
CA ALA A 464 -14.82 -12.47 8.86
C ALA A 464 -16.11 -12.70 9.63
N ILE A 465 -15.98 -13.11 10.88
CA ILE A 465 -17.10 -13.26 11.81
C ILE A 465 -16.66 -12.81 13.19
N GLY A 466 -17.52 -12.02 13.84
CA GLY A 466 -17.35 -11.57 15.21
C GLY A 466 -18.59 -11.88 16.04
N GLY A 467 -18.39 -12.14 17.33
CA GLY A 467 -19.49 -12.32 18.26
C GLY A 467 -19.19 -11.72 19.62
N SER A 468 -20.13 -10.97 20.18
CA SER A 468 -20.04 -10.38 21.51
C SER A 468 -21.32 -10.60 22.31
N TYR A 469 -21.16 -10.76 23.61
CA TYR A 469 -22.28 -10.86 24.54
C TYR A 469 -22.10 -9.90 25.71
N GLU A 470 -23.10 -9.06 25.98
CA GLU A 470 -23.06 -8.12 27.08
C GLU A 470 -23.68 -8.72 28.35
N PHE A 471 -22.88 -8.82 29.41
CA PHE A 471 -23.32 -9.22 30.74
C PHE A 471 -23.56 -7.97 31.57
N ASN A 472 -24.80 -7.77 31.99
CA ASN A 472 -25.14 -6.73 32.95
C ASN A 472 -24.75 -7.19 34.38
N LEU A 473 -23.81 -6.50 35.01
CA LEU A 473 -23.31 -6.82 36.36
C LEU A 473 -24.00 -5.97 37.45
N GLY A 474 -25.11 -5.30 37.13
CA GLY A 474 -25.82 -4.40 38.04
C GLY A 474 -24.96 -3.20 38.43
N ASP A 475 -24.83 -2.95 39.75
CA ASP A 475 -24.04 -1.83 40.27
C ASP A 475 -22.54 -1.90 39.96
N ARG A 476 -22.08 -2.93 39.24
CA ARG A 476 -20.68 -3.10 38.82
C ARG A 476 -20.45 -2.78 37.35
N GLY A 477 -21.48 -2.29 36.65
CA GLY A 477 -21.39 -1.93 35.22
C GLY A 477 -21.69 -3.10 34.28
N THR A 478 -21.09 -3.11 33.12
CA THR A 478 -21.25 -4.17 32.12
C THR A 478 -19.91 -4.84 31.78
N LEU A 479 -19.98 -6.10 31.34
CA LEU A 479 -18.83 -6.88 30.87
C LEU A 479 -19.15 -7.50 29.53
N THR A 480 -18.38 -7.16 28.49
CA THR A 480 -18.62 -7.60 27.11
C THR A 480 -17.40 -8.35 26.56
N PRO A 481 -17.35 -9.69 26.67
CA PRO A 481 -16.41 -10.49 25.88
C PRO A 481 -16.79 -10.45 24.41
N ARG A 482 -15.78 -10.45 23.55
CA ARG A 482 -15.91 -10.57 22.09
C ARG A 482 -14.79 -11.45 21.54
N ILE A 483 -15.12 -12.24 20.53
CA ILE A 483 -14.18 -13.02 19.73
C ILE A 483 -14.40 -12.70 18.25
N ASP A 484 -13.32 -12.56 17.51
CA ASP A 484 -13.32 -12.25 16.08
C ASP A 484 -12.43 -13.25 15.36
N ALA A 485 -12.88 -13.79 14.23
CA ALA A 485 -12.09 -14.64 13.35
C ALA A 485 -12.13 -14.08 11.93
N ARG A 486 -10.97 -13.97 11.29
CA ARG A 486 -10.83 -13.53 9.90
C ARG A 486 -10.04 -14.57 9.12
N TYR A 487 -10.61 -15.01 8.01
CA TYR A 487 -9.98 -15.89 7.01
C TYR A 487 -9.74 -15.15 5.71
N GLN A 488 -8.63 -15.43 5.05
CA GLN A 488 -8.41 -15.12 3.65
C GLN A 488 -7.84 -16.33 2.91
N SER A 489 -8.20 -16.49 1.65
CA SER A 489 -7.62 -17.50 0.77
C SER A 489 -6.19 -17.12 0.37
N LYS A 490 -5.58 -17.96 -0.41
CA LYS A 490 -4.23 -17.77 -0.95
C LYS A 490 -4.11 -16.47 -1.73
N ILE A 491 -2.98 -15.75 -1.58
CA ILE A 491 -2.63 -14.55 -2.35
C ILE A 491 -1.22 -14.67 -2.93
N TYR A 492 -1.02 -13.95 -4.03
CA TYR A 492 0.28 -13.73 -4.67
C TYR A 492 0.72 -12.28 -4.46
N PHE A 493 1.97 -12.06 -4.10
CA PHE A 493 2.49 -10.72 -3.80
C PHE A 493 3.04 -9.99 -5.03
N LEU A 494 3.45 -10.71 -6.05
CA LEU A 494 3.89 -10.15 -7.33
C LEU A 494 3.16 -10.82 -8.48
N PRO A 495 2.92 -10.09 -9.59
CA PRO A 495 2.48 -10.73 -10.81
C PRO A 495 3.61 -11.64 -11.27
N TYR A 496 3.32 -12.92 -11.46
CA TYR A 496 4.33 -13.82 -12.01
C TYR A 496 4.56 -13.47 -13.46
N THR A 497 5.76 -13.03 -13.73
CA THR A 497 6.29 -13.05 -15.09
C THR A 497 6.77 -14.47 -15.38
N ALA A 498 5.97 -15.23 -16.06
CA ALA A 498 6.50 -16.38 -16.77
C ALA A 498 7.48 -15.84 -17.81
N ASP A 499 8.71 -16.33 -17.76
CA ASP A 499 9.68 -16.18 -18.82
C ASP A 499 10.41 -14.83 -18.95
N LEU A 500 11.25 -14.53 -18.00
CA LEU A 500 12.35 -13.58 -18.20
C LEU A 500 13.44 -14.16 -19.13
N GLY A 501 13.05 -14.96 -20.13
CA GLY A 501 13.94 -15.44 -21.21
C GLY A 501 14.97 -16.51 -20.80
N ASN A 502 15.00 -16.96 -19.55
CA ASN A 502 16.00 -17.89 -19.03
C ASN A 502 15.46 -19.29 -18.70
N ASN A 503 14.26 -19.67 -19.16
CA ASN A 503 13.67 -20.99 -18.90
C ASN A 503 13.62 -21.42 -17.41
N VAL A 504 13.74 -20.47 -16.50
CA VAL A 504 13.46 -20.73 -15.10
C VAL A 504 11.95 -20.69 -14.98
N ALA A 505 11.32 -21.84 -15.09
CA ALA A 505 9.93 -22.01 -14.74
C ALA A 505 9.77 -21.42 -13.32
N SER A 506 9.16 -20.26 -13.24
CA SER A 506 8.90 -19.61 -11.96
C SER A 506 8.14 -20.63 -11.11
N ASN A 507 8.78 -21.07 -10.04
CA ASN A 507 8.20 -22.08 -9.17
C ASN A 507 6.96 -21.41 -8.52
N PRO A 508 5.72 -21.90 -8.74
CA PRO A 508 4.51 -21.29 -8.21
C PRO A 508 4.44 -21.20 -6.67
N ILE A 509 5.49 -21.61 -5.99
CA ILE A 509 5.64 -21.56 -4.53
C ILE A 509 6.17 -20.20 -4.05
N GLU A 510 6.66 -19.34 -4.93
CA GLU A 510 7.33 -18.09 -4.59
C GLU A 510 6.39 -16.90 -4.58
N GLY A 511 6.64 -15.96 -3.66
CA GLY A 511 5.77 -14.78 -3.49
C GLY A 511 4.34 -15.12 -3.10
N VAL A 512 4.11 -16.32 -2.55
CA VAL A 512 2.79 -16.83 -2.17
C VAL A 512 2.60 -16.75 -0.66
N GLN A 513 1.43 -16.30 -0.24
CA GLN A 513 0.91 -16.51 1.10
C GLN A 513 -0.27 -17.47 1.01
N GLU A 514 -0.13 -18.66 1.57
CA GLU A 514 -1.21 -19.63 1.68
C GLU A 514 -2.36 -19.10 2.54
N GLY A 515 -3.57 -19.57 2.30
CA GLY A 515 -4.75 -19.18 3.06
C GLY A 515 -4.55 -19.39 4.57
N TYR A 516 -5.08 -18.45 5.36
CA TYR A 516 -4.92 -18.48 6.80
C TYR A 516 -6.10 -17.83 7.54
N THR A 517 -6.20 -18.18 8.83
CA THR A 517 -7.15 -17.58 9.76
C THR A 517 -6.39 -16.90 10.89
N VAL A 518 -6.81 -15.68 11.24
CA VAL A 518 -6.38 -14.96 12.46
C VAL A 518 -7.57 -14.85 13.39
N VAL A 519 -7.35 -15.15 14.68
CA VAL A 519 -8.37 -15.05 15.72
C VAL A 519 -7.92 -13.98 16.73
N ASN A 520 -8.83 -13.06 17.05
CA ASN A 520 -8.63 -12.02 18.07
C ASN A 520 -9.68 -12.17 19.17
N GLY A 521 -9.37 -11.67 20.35
CA GLY A 521 -10.32 -11.66 21.45
C GLY A 521 -10.17 -10.40 22.31
N ARG A 522 -11.29 -9.94 22.87
CA ARG A 522 -11.26 -8.83 23.83
C ARG A 522 -12.35 -8.99 24.89
N ILE A 523 -12.11 -8.41 26.04
CA ILE A 523 -13.10 -8.30 27.11
C ILE A 523 -13.10 -6.83 27.53
N THR A 524 -14.26 -6.18 27.39
CA THR A 524 -14.45 -4.78 27.76
C THR A 524 -15.33 -4.71 29.02
N TRP A 525 -14.87 -4.02 30.03
CA TRP A 525 -15.66 -3.62 31.18
C TRP A 525 -15.95 -2.14 31.12
N VAL A 526 -17.24 -1.78 31.29
CA VAL A 526 -17.70 -0.38 31.35
C VAL A 526 -18.22 -0.12 32.75
N SER A 527 -17.77 0.96 33.37
CA SER A 527 -18.18 1.34 34.73
C SER A 527 -19.67 1.70 34.80
N PRO A 528 -20.33 1.60 35.97
CA PRO A 528 -21.74 1.96 36.13
C PRO A 528 -22.07 3.41 35.74
N SER A 529 -21.13 4.33 35.96
CA SER A 529 -21.27 5.75 35.57
C SER A 529 -20.97 6.02 34.10
N THR A 530 -20.49 4.99 33.36
CA THR A 530 -19.97 5.09 31.99
C THR A 530 -18.74 6.01 31.82
N ASP A 531 -18.14 6.45 32.91
CA ASP A 531 -16.96 7.33 32.89
C ASP A 531 -15.67 6.58 32.54
N TRP A 532 -15.64 5.27 32.73
CA TRP A 532 -14.47 4.44 32.54
C TRP A 532 -14.76 3.18 31.74
N ASP A 533 -13.93 2.93 30.73
CA ASP A 533 -13.84 1.66 30.01
C ASP A 533 -12.46 1.03 30.23
N VAL A 534 -12.44 -0.26 30.55
CA VAL A 534 -11.21 -1.05 30.62
C VAL A 534 -11.34 -2.24 29.68
N GLN A 535 -10.45 -2.31 28.71
CA GLN A 535 -10.42 -3.39 27.73
C GLN A 535 -9.13 -4.20 27.86
N LEU A 536 -9.28 -5.51 28.04
CA LEU A 536 -8.20 -6.49 27.87
C LEU A 536 -8.35 -7.09 26.47
N TYR A 537 -7.27 -7.12 25.68
CA TYR A 537 -7.33 -7.69 24.35
C TYR A 537 -6.15 -8.60 24.05
N ALA A 538 -6.37 -9.49 23.10
CA ALA A 538 -5.35 -10.33 22.50
C ALA A 538 -5.55 -10.35 20.98
N VAL A 539 -4.48 -10.07 20.25
CA VAL A 539 -4.43 -10.13 18.79
C VAL A 539 -3.68 -11.39 18.40
N ASN A 540 -4.10 -12.03 17.30
CA ASN A 540 -3.52 -13.28 16.81
C ASN A 540 -3.42 -14.36 17.91
N LEU A 541 -4.53 -14.64 18.59
CA LEU A 541 -4.62 -15.61 19.71
C LEU A 541 -4.01 -16.98 19.38
N THR A 542 -4.13 -17.40 18.12
CA THR A 542 -3.63 -18.69 17.62
C THR A 542 -2.14 -18.67 17.28
N ASP A 543 -1.48 -17.53 17.42
CA ASP A 543 -0.07 -17.32 17.09
C ASP A 543 0.28 -17.74 15.65
N LYS A 544 -0.62 -17.40 14.72
CA LYS A 544 -0.46 -17.72 13.30
C LYS A 544 0.67 -16.91 12.70
N VAL A 545 1.68 -17.56 12.15
CA VAL A 545 2.72 -16.91 11.34
C VAL A 545 2.20 -16.73 9.91
N TYR A 546 2.22 -15.49 9.44
CA TYR A 546 1.88 -15.11 8.08
C TYR A 546 2.70 -13.89 7.66
N PHE A 547 2.66 -13.55 6.37
CA PHE A 547 3.44 -12.46 5.81
C PHE A 547 2.52 -11.36 5.28
N ASN A 548 2.83 -10.10 5.61
CA ASN A 548 2.19 -8.92 5.04
C ASN A 548 2.66 -8.63 3.63
N GLY A 549 3.85 -9.13 3.27
CA GLY A 549 4.46 -8.99 1.96
C GLY A 549 5.55 -10.05 1.74
N LYS A 550 5.74 -10.44 0.50
CA LYS A 550 6.90 -11.22 0.08
C LYS A 550 7.46 -10.62 -1.20
N LEU A 551 8.76 -10.62 -1.31
CA LEU A 551 9.49 -10.15 -2.48
C LEU A 551 10.38 -11.28 -3.00
N PRO A 552 9.89 -12.09 -3.93
CA PRO A 552 10.70 -13.07 -4.61
C PRO A 552 11.58 -12.36 -5.64
N LEU A 553 12.87 -12.40 -5.44
CA LEU A 553 13.87 -11.80 -6.32
C LEU A 553 14.60 -12.85 -7.18
N ILE A 554 13.96 -14.00 -7.37
CA ILE A 554 14.50 -15.13 -8.10
C ILE A 554 14.36 -14.91 -9.60
N GLY A 555 13.17 -14.49 -10.03
CA GLY A 555 12.87 -14.23 -11.44
C GLY A 555 13.82 -13.21 -12.09
N ILE A 556 14.42 -12.32 -11.29
CA ILE A 556 15.45 -11.38 -11.74
C ILE A 556 16.88 -11.85 -11.45
N GLY A 557 17.05 -13.12 -11.12
CA GLY A 557 18.37 -13.72 -10.91
C GLY A 557 19.07 -13.31 -9.62
N LEU A 558 18.35 -12.79 -8.62
CA LEU A 558 18.94 -12.42 -7.33
C LEU A 558 18.89 -13.55 -6.30
N GLY A 559 18.38 -14.72 -6.66
CA GLY A 559 18.50 -15.98 -5.92
C GLY A 559 17.93 -15.97 -4.50
N ARG A 560 16.94 -15.12 -4.20
CA ARG A 560 16.41 -14.94 -2.85
C ARG A 560 14.93 -14.61 -2.81
N GLU A 561 14.29 -14.97 -1.70
CA GLU A 561 12.94 -14.50 -1.34
C GLU A 561 12.98 -13.86 0.06
N GLN A 562 12.45 -12.66 0.17
CA GLN A 562 12.30 -11.92 1.40
C GLN A 562 10.82 -11.86 1.78
N GLY A 563 10.50 -11.86 3.08
CA GLY A 563 9.16 -11.71 3.61
C GLY A 563 9.10 -10.69 4.74
N ASN A 564 8.07 -9.85 4.73
CA ASN A 564 7.70 -9.00 5.85
C ASN A 564 6.74 -9.78 6.75
N VAL A 565 7.21 -10.16 7.93
CA VAL A 565 6.46 -11.01 8.86
C VAL A 565 5.42 -10.17 9.59
N ALA A 566 4.19 -10.66 9.66
CA ALA A 566 3.14 -10.06 10.47
C ALA A 566 3.45 -10.20 11.98
N PRO A 567 2.89 -9.32 12.84
CA PRO A 567 3.10 -9.39 14.27
C PRO A 567 2.71 -10.77 14.86
N PRO A 568 3.45 -11.23 15.87
CA PRO A 568 3.10 -12.43 16.63
C PRO A 568 1.81 -12.22 17.45
N ARG A 569 1.46 -13.18 18.28
CA ARG A 569 0.41 -12.98 19.28
C ARG A 569 0.80 -11.89 20.28
N GLU A 570 -0.09 -10.94 20.45
CA GLU A 570 0.08 -9.80 21.34
C GLU A 570 -1.06 -9.69 22.35
N PHE A 571 -0.77 -9.15 23.52
CA PHE A 571 -1.74 -8.87 24.58
C PHE A 571 -1.62 -7.42 25.02
N GLY A 572 -2.74 -6.78 25.28
CA GLY A 572 -2.73 -5.40 25.70
C GLY A 572 -3.90 -5.03 26.61
N VAL A 573 -3.78 -3.83 27.17
CA VAL A 573 -4.79 -3.19 28.01
C VAL A 573 -5.05 -1.79 27.47
N THR A 574 -6.31 -1.43 27.31
CA THR A 574 -6.74 -0.06 27.03
C THR A 574 -7.58 0.44 28.20
N VAL A 575 -7.30 1.64 28.67
CA VAL A 575 -8.10 2.32 29.68
C VAL A 575 -8.55 3.65 29.10
N THR A 576 -9.86 3.85 29.03
CA THR A 576 -10.47 5.08 28.52
C THR A 576 -11.25 5.77 29.64
N ARG A 577 -11.13 7.07 29.73
CA ARG A 577 -11.93 7.92 30.60
C ARG A 577 -12.75 8.89 29.75
N HIS A 578 -14.05 8.90 30.01
CA HIS A 578 -15.00 9.88 29.44
C HIS A 578 -15.20 11.01 30.46
N PHE A 579 -15.27 12.26 29.98
CA PHE A 579 -15.36 13.46 30.80
C PHE A 579 -16.69 14.21 30.57
#